data_c20bfa168f87a221436ee6c8d0b53ed9
#
_entry.id   c20bfa168f87a221436ee6c8d0b53ed9
#
_cell.length_a   1.000
_cell.length_b   1.000
_cell.length_c   1.000
_cell.angle_alpha   90.00
_cell.angle_beta   90.00
_cell.angle_gamma   90.00
#
_symmetry.space_group_name_H-M   'P 1'
#
loop_
_entity.id
_entity.type
_entity.pdbx_description
1 polymer ?
#
loop_
_entity_poly.entity_id
_entity_poly.type
_entity_poly.pdbx_seq_one_letter_code
_entity_poly.pdbx_strand_id
1 'polypeptide(L)'
;DPPDLDPQWDADARPLLSPAHLGWVRALPATLTIGDVFLCHATPQDDVTRWLNHVTPQGHVAPNSLPDIASRAEGIPQSLLLCGHSHVAEAVRLPDGRLIVNPGSVGVPGFDDRSHRIVTGAPHARYALLDQTTYGWSVTFRMVPYDTAPAVALARARHRPDWAEVLETGWIT
;
A
#
# COMPACT_ATOMS: atom_id res chain seq x y z
N ASP A 1 10.51 -11.16 13.88
CA ASP A 1 10.26 -9.95 13.09
C ASP A 1 10.65 -10.22 11.65
N PRO A 2 9.84 -9.86 10.65
CA PRO A 2 10.21 -10.01 9.25
C PRO A 2 11.50 -9.20 8.99
N PRO A 3 12.45 -9.74 8.20
CA PRO A 3 13.76 -9.13 8.01
C PRO A 3 13.77 -7.78 7.26
N ASP A 4 12.62 -7.34 6.77
CA ASP A 4 12.51 -6.20 5.85
C ASP A 4 11.85 -4.94 6.46
N LEU A 5 11.45 -4.99 7.73
CA LEU A 5 10.96 -3.79 8.42
C LEU A 5 12.14 -2.95 8.89
N ASP A 6 12.21 -1.70 8.46
CA ASP A 6 13.18 -0.75 9.00
C ASP A 6 12.82 -0.48 10.48
N PRO A 7 13.62 -0.98 11.46
CA PRO A 7 13.33 -0.79 12.88
C PRO A 7 13.20 0.69 13.27
N GLN A 8 13.76 1.58 12.45
CA GLN A 8 13.73 3.01 12.69
C GLN A 8 12.32 3.61 12.49
N TRP A 9 11.54 3.10 11.55
CA TRP A 9 10.16 3.60 11.33
C TRP A 9 9.27 3.33 12.54
N ASP A 10 9.34 2.14 13.09
CA ASP A 10 8.62 1.77 14.30
C ASP A 10 9.11 2.58 15.52
N ALA A 11 10.41 2.79 15.63
CA ALA A 11 11.02 3.58 16.70
C ALA A 11 10.58 5.06 16.63
N ASP A 12 10.42 5.61 15.42
CA ASP A 12 9.95 6.99 15.23
C ASP A 12 8.44 7.16 15.46
N ALA A 13 7.63 6.19 15.03
CA ALA A 13 6.17 6.26 15.15
C ALA A 13 5.65 5.91 16.54
N ARG A 14 6.21 4.88 17.17
CA ARG A 14 5.72 4.32 18.44
C ARG A 14 5.59 5.32 19.59
N PRO A 15 6.56 6.24 19.84
CA PRO A 15 6.43 7.25 20.89
C PRO A 15 5.28 8.24 20.67
N LEU A 16 4.76 8.35 19.45
CA LEU A 16 3.66 9.26 19.10
C LEU A 16 2.28 8.63 19.31
N LEU A 17 2.23 7.32 19.55
CA LEU A 17 1.00 6.58 19.72
C LEU A 17 0.60 6.48 21.19
N SER A 18 -0.64 6.82 21.52
CA SER A 18 -1.19 6.59 22.84
C SER A 18 -1.36 5.08 23.14
N PRO A 19 -1.45 4.66 24.42
CA PRO A 19 -1.77 3.28 24.76
C PRO A 19 -3.08 2.77 24.10
N ALA A 20 -4.06 3.64 23.92
CA ALA A 20 -5.31 3.32 23.23
C ALA A 20 -5.08 3.04 21.74
N HIS A 21 -4.26 3.85 21.06
CA HIS A 21 -3.88 3.61 19.66
C HIS A 21 -3.13 2.28 19.49
N LEU A 22 -2.17 2.01 20.39
CA LEU A 22 -1.42 0.74 20.38
C LEU A 22 -2.32 -0.47 20.64
N GLY A 23 -3.29 -0.34 21.55
CA GLY A 23 -4.29 -1.37 21.83
C GLY A 23 -5.16 -1.64 20.61
N TRP A 24 -5.61 -0.59 19.93
CA TRP A 24 -6.41 -0.70 18.71
C TRP A 24 -5.62 -1.39 17.57
N VAL A 25 -4.41 -0.94 17.30
CA VAL A 25 -3.55 -1.57 16.25
C VAL A 25 -3.33 -3.06 16.52
N ARG A 26 -3.06 -3.45 17.78
CA ARG A 26 -2.86 -4.85 18.15
C ARG A 26 -4.12 -5.72 18.00
N ALA A 27 -5.29 -5.11 18.02
CA ALA A 27 -6.57 -5.81 17.88
C ALA A 27 -7.01 -5.94 16.41
N LEU A 28 -6.31 -5.31 15.46
CA LEU A 28 -6.63 -5.43 14.03
C LEU A 28 -6.36 -6.86 13.55
N PRO A 29 -7.30 -7.48 12.82
CA PRO A 29 -7.06 -8.78 12.20
C PRO A 29 -6.09 -8.64 11.02
N ALA A 30 -5.33 -9.70 10.71
CA ALA A 30 -4.45 -9.75 9.54
C ALA A 30 -5.24 -9.66 8.23
N THR A 31 -6.44 -10.25 8.20
CA THR A 31 -7.37 -10.16 7.07
C THR A 31 -8.78 -9.88 7.56
N LEU A 32 -9.60 -9.27 6.72
CA LEU A 32 -11.00 -8.97 7.06
C LEU A 32 -11.89 -9.26 5.84
N THR A 33 -13.09 -9.78 6.09
CA THR A 33 -14.13 -9.94 5.07
C THR A 33 -15.35 -9.12 5.45
N ILE A 34 -15.84 -8.28 4.53
CA ILE A 34 -17.05 -7.46 4.68
C ILE A 34 -17.94 -7.74 3.49
N GLY A 35 -18.98 -8.57 3.69
CA GLY A 35 -19.84 -9.01 2.58
C GLY A 35 -19.02 -9.70 1.47
N ASP A 36 -19.06 -9.15 0.27
CA ASP A 36 -18.35 -9.66 -0.90
C ASP A 36 -16.97 -9.01 -1.13
N VAL A 37 -16.41 -8.39 -0.08
CA VAL A 37 -15.10 -7.73 -0.10
C VAL A 37 -14.15 -8.40 0.87
N PHE A 38 -13.00 -8.87 0.38
CA PHE A 38 -11.88 -9.36 1.18
C PHE A 38 -10.80 -8.28 1.28
N LEU A 39 -10.17 -8.12 2.45
CA LEU A 39 -9.12 -7.14 2.72
C LEU A 39 -7.91 -7.83 3.35
N CYS A 40 -6.72 -7.45 2.90
CA CYS A 40 -5.44 -7.77 3.53
C CYS A 40 -4.46 -6.59 3.39
N HIS A 41 -3.31 -6.63 4.09
CA HIS A 41 -2.31 -5.58 3.92
C HIS A 41 -1.53 -5.76 2.61
N ALA A 42 -0.87 -6.89 2.41
CA ALA A 42 -0.05 -7.20 1.22
C ALA A 42 -0.66 -8.34 0.40
N THR A 43 -0.56 -9.57 0.89
CA THR A 43 -1.22 -10.76 0.31
C THR A 43 -2.14 -11.40 1.35
N PRO A 44 -3.01 -12.34 0.96
CA PRO A 44 -3.79 -13.11 1.93
C PRO A 44 -2.95 -13.97 2.88
N GLN A 45 -1.70 -14.27 2.52
CA GLN A 45 -0.82 -15.16 3.26
C GLN A 45 0.18 -14.43 4.16
N ASP A 46 0.55 -13.19 3.82
CA ASP A 46 1.56 -12.41 4.55
C ASP A 46 1.42 -10.90 4.31
N ASP A 47 2.09 -10.09 5.15
CA ASP A 47 2.03 -8.64 5.15
C ASP A 47 3.22 -7.97 4.42
N VAL A 48 4.12 -8.73 3.78
CA VAL A 48 5.35 -8.20 3.20
C VAL A 48 5.51 -8.50 1.71
N THR A 49 4.82 -9.51 1.17
CA THR A 49 4.90 -9.87 -0.23
C THR A 49 4.06 -8.93 -1.10
N ARG A 50 4.66 -8.31 -2.10
CA ARG A 50 3.92 -7.50 -3.08
C ARG A 50 3.04 -8.41 -3.95
N TRP A 51 1.75 -8.17 -3.94
CA TRP A 51 0.80 -9.05 -4.65
C TRP A 51 0.74 -8.79 -6.13
N LEU A 52 0.59 -7.52 -6.53
CA LEU A 52 0.27 -7.16 -7.92
C LEU A 52 1.51 -6.81 -8.74
N ASN A 53 2.57 -6.40 -8.09
CA ASN A 53 3.80 -5.95 -8.74
C ASN A 53 5.05 -6.43 -7.99
N HIS A 54 6.19 -6.32 -8.65
CA HIS A 54 7.52 -6.51 -8.08
C HIS A 54 8.46 -5.40 -8.54
N VAL A 55 9.61 -5.28 -7.90
CA VAL A 55 10.69 -4.41 -8.36
C VAL A 55 11.71 -5.22 -9.12
N THR A 56 12.03 -4.78 -10.33
CA THR A 56 13.03 -5.43 -11.17
C THR A 56 14.44 -5.19 -10.63
N PRO A 57 15.45 -5.98 -11.05
CA PRO A 57 16.85 -5.73 -10.67
C PRO A 57 17.38 -4.33 -11.03
N GLN A 58 16.71 -3.64 -11.97
CA GLN A 58 17.03 -2.26 -12.36
C GLN A 58 16.29 -1.20 -11.53
N GLY A 59 15.51 -1.62 -10.50
CA GLY A 59 14.76 -0.71 -9.63
C GLY A 59 13.42 -0.23 -10.20
N HIS A 60 12.90 -0.83 -11.29
CA HIS A 60 11.61 -0.46 -11.86
C HIS A 60 10.48 -1.33 -11.32
N VAL A 61 9.31 -0.72 -11.09
CA VAL A 61 8.09 -1.46 -10.78
C VAL A 61 7.56 -2.13 -12.05
N ALA A 62 7.33 -3.44 -11.97
CA ALA A 62 6.74 -4.23 -13.03
C ALA A 62 5.59 -5.10 -12.49
N PRO A 63 4.54 -5.39 -13.27
CA PRO A 63 3.46 -6.25 -12.82
C PRO A 63 3.96 -7.69 -12.58
N ASN A 64 3.42 -8.34 -11.57
CA ASN A 64 3.58 -9.78 -11.37
C ASN A 64 2.84 -10.55 -12.47
N SER A 65 3.21 -11.80 -12.70
CA SER A 65 2.50 -12.63 -13.67
C SER A 65 1.06 -12.89 -13.21
N LEU A 66 0.13 -12.93 -14.15
CA LEU A 66 -1.28 -13.21 -13.81
C LEU A 66 -1.46 -14.57 -13.09
N PRO A 67 -0.74 -15.67 -13.45
CA PRO A 67 -0.78 -16.89 -12.67
C PRO A 67 -0.32 -16.73 -11.22
N ASP A 68 0.75 -15.98 -10.96
CA ASP A 68 1.24 -15.73 -9.60
C ASP A 68 0.23 -14.90 -8.79
N ILE A 69 -0.36 -13.88 -9.39
CA ILE A 69 -1.41 -13.07 -8.76
C ILE A 69 -2.63 -13.93 -8.42
N ALA A 70 -3.07 -14.78 -9.36
CA ALA A 70 -4.25 -15.62 -9.21
C ALA A 70 -4.05 -16.73 -8.15
N SER A 71 -2.86 -17.35 -8.10
CA SER A 71 -2.55 -18.41 -7.12
C SER A 71 -2.66 -17.92 -5.67
N ARG A 72 -2.28 -16.67 -5.42
CA ARG A 72 -2.40 -16.06 -4.07
C ARG A 72 -3.85 -15.77 -3.67
N ALA A 73 -4.77 -15.67 -4.64
CA ALA A 73 -6.20 -15.49 -4.41
C ALA A 73 -6.97 -16.81 -4.25
N GLU A 74 -6.29 -17.96 -4.30
CA GLU A 74 -6.94 -19.27 -4.14
C GLU A 74 -7.65 -19.41 -2.79
N GLY A 75 -8.83 -19.99 -2.81
CA GLY A 75 -9.64 -20.20 -1.59
C GLY A 75 -10.42 -18.98 -1.11
N ILE A 76 -10.28 -17.80 -1.75
CA ILE A 76 -11.04 -16.59 -1.41
C ILE A 76 -12.23 -16.46 -2.36
N PRO A 77 -13.48 -16.60 -1.87
CA PRO A 77 -14.66 -16.59 -2.72
C PRO A 77 -15.17 -15.18 -3.09
N GLN A 78 -14.72 -14.13 -2.39
CA GLN A 78 -15.18 -12.76 -2.61
C GLN A 78 -14.84 -12.25 -4.00
N SER A 79 -15.75 -11.49 -4.60
CA SER A 79 -15.56 -10.94 -5.95
C SER A 79 -14.63 -9.72 -6.00
N LEU A 80 -14.44 -9.04 -4.86
CA LEU A 80 -13.49 -7.93 -4.70
C LEU A 80 -12.48 -8.24 -3.62
N LEU A 81 -11.18 -8.09 -3.94
CA LEU A 81 -10.07 -8.25 -3.03
C LEU A 81 -9.28 -6.94 -2.96
N LEU A 82 -9.06 -6.43 -1.75
CA LEU A 82 -8.34 -5.19 -1.51
C LEU A 82 -7.00 -5.48 -0.84
N CYS A 83 -5.95 -4.85 -1.35
CA CYS A 83 -4.61 -4.92 -0.78
C CYS A 83 -3.95 -3.53 -0.76
N GLY A 84 -2.79 -3.43 -0.16
CA GLY A 84 -1.99 -2.21 -0.07
C GLY A 84 -0.51 -2.51 -0.25
N HIS A 85 0.30 -2.19 0.76
CA HIS A 85 1.72 -2.47 0.91
C HIS A 85 2.64 -1.83 -0.16
N SER A 86 2.40 -2.07 -1.45
CA SER A 86 3.28 -1.55 -2.52
C SER A 86 3.14 -0.05 -2.79
N HIS A 87 2.13 0.62 -2.24
CA HIS A 87 1.78 2.03 -2.47
C HIS A 87 1.48 2.39 -3.94
N VAL A 88 1.42 1.42 -4.83
CA VAL A 88 1.13 1.60 -6.26
C VAL A 88 -0.35 1.39 -6.51
N ALA A 89 -1.04 2.44 -6.99
CA ALA A 89 -2.46 2.35 -7.32
C ALA A 89 -2.65 1.53 -8.58
N GLU A 90 -3.31 0.37 -8.47
CA GLU A 90 -3.54 -0.54 -9.60
C GLU A 90 -4.73 -1.47 -9.35
N ALA A 91 -5.27 -2.01 -10.43
CA ALA A 91 -6.35 -2.99 -10.39
C ALA A 91 -6.07 -4.13 -11.38
N VAL A 92 -6.29 -5.37 -10.94
CA VAL A 92 -6.08 -6.57 -11.76
C VAL A 92 -7.34 -7.41 -11.73
N ARG A 93 -7.90 -7.69 -12.92
CA ARG A 93 -9.01 -8.64 -13.06
C ARG A 93 -8.46 -10.04 -13.26
N LEU A 94 -8.90 -10.96 -12.42
CA LEU A 94 -8.55 -12.37 -12.54
C LEU A 94 -9.36 -13.06 -13.66
N PRO A 95 -8.89 -14.21 -14.18
CA PRO A 95 -9.59 -14.96 -15.22
C PRO A 95 -10.99 -15.45 -14.81
N ASP A 96 -11.23 -15.64 -13.53
CA ASP A 96 -12.52 -16.03 -12.97
C ASP A 96 -13.48 -14.84 -12.73
N GLY A 97 -13.06 -13.62 -13.06
CA GLY A 97 -13.85 -12.41 -12.98
C GLY A 97 -13.70 -11.59 -11.69
N ARG A 98 -13.02 -12.13 -10.67
CA ARG A 98 -12.71 -11.39 -9.43
C ARG A 98 -11.79 -10.20 -9.73
N LEU A 99 -11.89 -9.16 -8.92
CA LEU A 99 -11.07 -7.96 -9.06
C LEU A 99 -10.19 -7.78 -7.83
N ILE A 100 -8.90 -7.55 -8.04
CA ILE A 100 -7.96 -7.16 -6.97
C ILE A 100 -7.62 -5.70 -7.16
N VAL A 101 -7.67 -4.90 -6.08
CA VAL A 101 -7.40 -3.45 -6.13
C VAL A 101 -6.43 -3.07 -5.02
N ASN A 102 -5.36 -2.36 -5.40
CA ASN A 102 -4.53 -1.60 -4.49
C ASN A 102 -4.83 -0.10 -4.72
N PRO A 103 -5.33 0.64 -3.74
CA PRO A 103 -5.68 2.05 -3.93
C PRO A 103 -4.48 3.00 -3.98
N GLY A 104 -3.28 2.51 -3.71
CA GLY A 104 -2.09 3.33 -3.48
C GLY A 104 -1.96 3.76 -2.01
N SER A 105 -1.23 4.83 -1.76
CA SER A 105 -0.94 5.32 -0.41
C SER A 105 -1.52 6.71 -0.15
N VAL A 106 -2.06 6.92 1.06
CA VAL A 106 -2.57 8.23 1.50
C VAL A 106 -1.43 9.16 1.91
N GLY A 107 -0.37 8.66 2.57
CA GLY A 107 0.62 9.51 3.21
C GLY A 107 2.08 9.26 2.86
N VAL A 108 2.38 8.19 2.12
CA VAL A 108 3.76 7.84 1.71
C VAL A 108 3.77 7.62 0.20
N PRO A 109 4.07 8.66 -0.60
CA PRO A 109 4.01 8.61 -2.06
C PRO A 109 5.15 7.82 -2.68
N GLY A 110 6.16 7.44 -1.90
CA GLY A 110 7.28 6.63 -2.35
C GLY A 110 8.14 6.21 -1.17
N PHE A 111 8.99 5.21 -1.36
CA PHE A 111 9.96 4.77 -0.36
C PHE A 111 11.15 4.05 -1.01
N ASP A 112 12.28 4.03 -0.30
CA ASP A 112 13.47 3.27 -0.62
C ASP A 112 13.82 2.39 0.59
N ASP A 113 13.78 1.08 0.44
CA ASP A 113 14.04 0.10 1.50
C ASP A 113 15.39 -0.62 1.33
N ARG A 114 16.36 0.03 0.71
CA ARG A 114 17.70 -0.47 0.35
C ARG A 114 17.72 -1.47 -0.82
N SER A 115 16.66 -2.20 -1.04
CA SER A 115 16.53 -3.17 -2.13
C SER A 115 15.57 -2.69 -3.22
N HIS A 116 14.64 -1.79 -2.85
CA HIS A 116 13.53 -1.40 -3.72
C HIS A 116 13.24 0.09 -3.60
N ARG A 117 13.17 0.76 -4.73
CA ARG A 117 12.73 2.15 -4.81
C ARG A 117 11.35 2.21 -5.45
N ILE A 118 10.37 2.74 -4.72
CA ILE A 118 9.04 3.06 -5.24
C ILE A 118 8.89 4.57 -5.29
N VAL A 119 8.54 5.08 -6.45
CA VAL A 119 8.31 6.50 -6.70
C VAL A 119 6.98 6.65 -7.41
N THR A 120 6.10 7.48 -6.89
CA THR A 120 4.78 7.70 -7.48
C THR A 120 4.65 9.02 -8.25
N GLY A 121 5.70 9.84 -8.24
CA GLY A 121 5.83 11.05 -9.04
C GLY A 121 4.99 12.25 -8.58
N ALA A 122 4.25 12.12 -7.48
CA ALA A 122 3.49 13.21 -6.87
C ALA A 122 3.23 12.91 -5.39
N PRO A 123 3.31 13.92 -4.48
CA PRO A 123 3.12 13.74 -3.04
C PRO A 123 1.65 13.62 -2.63
N HIS A 124 0.75 13.50 -3.59
CA HIS A 124 -0.69 13.52 -3.37
C HIS A 124 -1.19 12.23 -2.71
N ALA A 125 -2.18 12.37 -1.83
CA ALA A 125 -2.89 11.25 -1.23
C ALA A 125 -3.67 10.47 -2.29
N ARG A 126 -3.62 9.14 -2.21
CA ARG A 126 -4.33 8.25 -3.14
C ARG A 126 -5.36 7.41 -2.41
N TYR A 127 -6.52 7.25 -3.05
CA TYR A 127 -7.55 6.31 -2.64
C TYR A 127 -8.36 5.84 -3.86
N ALA A 128 -9.19 4.81 -3.68
CA ALA A 128 -10.08 4.31 -4.71
C ALA A 128 -11.55 4.40 -4.26
N LEU A 129 -12.42 4.73 -5.19
CA LEU A 129 -13.88 4.54 -5.05
C LEU A 129 -14.24 3.27 -5.80
N LEU A 130 -15.05 2.44 -5.17
CA LEU A 130 -15.44 1.13 -5.67
C LEU A 130 -16.95 1.06 -5.71
N ASP A 131 -17.52 0.87 -6.91
CA ASP A 131 -18.94 0.77 -7.12
C ASP A 131 -19.28 -0.62 -7.67
N GLN A 132 -20.21 -1.31 -7.01
CA GLN A 132 -20.73 -2.57 -7.52
C GLN A 132 -21.75 -2.29 -8.62
N THR A 133 -21.53 -2.91 -9.78
CA THR A 133 -22.40 -2.77 -10.96
C THR A 133 -22.94 -4.13 -11.39
N THR A 134 -23.88 -4.14 -12.35
CA THR A 134 -24.37 -5.39 -12.95
C THR A 134 -23.29 -6.20 -13.69
N TYR A 135 -22.17 -5.57 -14.04
CA TYR A 135 -21.06 -6.19 -14.78
C TYR A 135 -19.83 -6.46 -13.91
N GLY A 136 -19.93 -6.32 -12.59
CA GLY A 136 -18.84 -6.45 -11.63
C GLY A 136 -18.48 -5.11 -10.98
N TRP A 137 -17.25 -5.02 -10.46
CA TRP A 137 -16.79 -3.83 -9.76
C TRP A 137 -16.21 -2.78 -10.70
N SER A 138 -16.63 -1.54 -10.52
CA SER A 138 -16.01 -0.35 -11.12
C SER A 138 -15.04 0.28 -10.16
N VAL A 139 -13.87 0.74 -10.66
CA VAL A 139 -12.83 1.38 -9.85
C VAL A 139 -12.57 2.78 -10.37
N THR A 140 -12.60 3.78 -9.48
CA THR A 140 -12.13 5.13 -9.77
C THR A 140 -10.99 5.49 -8.83
N PHE A 141 -9.78 5.56 -9.34
CA PHE A 141 -8.64 6.05 -8.57
C PHE A 141 -8.69 7.57 -8.43
N ARG A 142 -8.39 8.04 -7.24
CA ARG A 142 -8.32 9.46 -6.91
C ARG A 142 -6.93 9.81 -6.42
N MET A 143 -6.46 10.98 -6.85
CA MET A 143 -5.21 11.58 -6.41
C MET A 143 -5.54 13.00 -5.94
N VAL A 144 -5.35 13.26 -4.64
CA VAL A 144 -5.80 14.49 -3.99
C VAL A 144 -4.59 15.26 -3.46
N PRO A 145 -4.38 16.50 -3.93
CA PRO A 145 -3.39 17.37 -3.34
C PRO A 145 -3.81 17.76 -1.91
N TYR A 146 -2.84 17.85 -1.01
CA TYR A 146 -3.03 18.30 0.37
C TYR A 146 -1.78 19.06 0.84
N ASP A 147 -1.88 19.76 1.95
CA ASP A 147 -0.73 20.45 2.54
C ASP A 147 0.24 19.44 3.17
N THR A 148 1.35 19.19 2.51
CA THR A 148 2.42 18.30 2.98
C THR A 148 3.43 19.01 3.88
N ALA A 149 3.42 20.34 3.97
CA ALA A 149 4.45 21.12 4.68
C ALA A 149 4.66 20.71 6.15
N PRO A 150 3.62 20.38 6.95
CA PRO A 150 3.81 19.92 8.32
C PRO A 150 4.56 18.59 8.40
N ALA A 151 4.25 17.64 7.50
CA ALA A 151 4.90 16.33 7.47
C ALA A 151 6.36 16.45 6.98
N VAL A 152 6.62 17.28 5.98
CA VAL A 152 7.97 17.59 5.49
C VAL A 152 8.81 18.22 6.60
N ALA A 153 8.26 19.20 7.34
CA ALA A 153 8.96 19.83 8.45
C ALA A 153 9.31 18.81 9.56
N LEU A 154 8.38 17.91 9.89
CA LEU A 154 8.61 16.85 10.87
C LEU A 154 9.69 15.88 10.41
N ALA A 155 9.68 15.44 9.14
CA ALA A 155 10.70 14.57 8.57
C ALA A 155 12.09 15.21 8.64
N ARG A 156 12.21 16.50 8.28
CA ARG A 156 13.47 17.25 8.40
C ARG A 156 13.96 17.35 9.86
N ALA A 157 13.06 17.64 10.80
CA ALA A 157 13.37 17.72 12.23
C ALA A 157 13.84 16.36 12.81
N ARG A 158 13.47 15.25 12.18
CA ARG A 158 13.86 13.90 12.54
C ARG A 158 15.06 13.36 11.74
N HIS A 159 15.77 14.25 11.03
CA HIS A 159 16.91 13.90 10.22
C HIS A 159 16.62 12.86 9.12
N ARG A 160 15.41 12.90 8.56
CA ARG A 160 14.95 12.07 7.44
C ARG A 160 14.77 12.91 6.18
N PRO A 161 15.87 13.36 5.52
CA PRO A 161 15.79 14.15 4.29
C PRO A 161 15.16 13.37 3.13
N ASP A 162 15.36 12.06 3.07
CA ASP A 162 14.75 11.12 2.14
C ASP A 162 13.22 11.19 2.20
N TRP A 163 12.66 11.15 3.39
CA TRP A 163 11.23 11.29 3.62
C TRP A 163 10.72 12.69 3.33
N ALA A 164 11.48 13.71 3.71
CA ALA A 164 11.11 15.08 3.42
C ALA A 164 11.00 15.31 1.90
N GLU A 165 11.96 14.80 1.12
CA GLU A 165 11.95 14.91 -0.33
C GLU A 165 10.72 14.22 -0.94
N VAL A 166 10.45 12.98 -0.58
CA VAL A 166 9.33 12.23 -1.16
C VAL A 166 7.97 12.80 -0.75
N LEU A 167 7.84 13.33 0.46
CA LEU A 167 6.63 14.00 0.94
C LEU A 167 6.42 15.37 0.25
N GLU A 168 7.48 16.04 -0.14
CA GLU A 168 7.42 17.35 -0.82
C GLU A 168 7.17 17.18 -2.33
N THR A 169 7.78 16.19 -2.96
CA THR A 169 7.86 16.08 -4.41
C THR A 169 7.19 14.83 -5.00
N GLY A 170 7.09 13.75 -4.24
CA GLY A 170 6.73 12.42 -4.72
C GLY A 170 7.89 11.67 -5.38
N TRP A 171 9.12 12.20 -5.29
CA TRP A 171 10.33 11.63 -5.87
C TRP A 171 11.37 11.33 -4.79
N ILE A 172 12.26 10.39 -5.08
CA ILE A 172 13.49 10.11 -4.33
C ILE A 172 14.63 10.23 -5.33
N THR A 173 15.59 11.10 -5.08
CA THR A 173 16.77 11.33 -5.95
C THR A 173 18.01 10.57 -5.49
#